data_2c36d5974e763c3a7a65b9e484e97137
#
_entry.id   2c36d5974e763c3a7a65b9e484e97137
#
_cell.length_a   1.000
_cell.length_b   1.000
_cell.length_c   1.000
_cell.angle_alpha   90.00
_cell.angle_beta   90.00
_cell.angle_gamma   90.00
#
_symmetry.space_group_name_H-M   'P 1'
#
loop_
_entity.id
_entity.type
_entity.pdbx_description
1 polymer ?
#
loop_
_entity_poly.entity_id
_entity_poly.type
_entity_poly.pdbx_seq_one_letter_code
_entity_poly.pdbx_strand_id
1 'polypeptide(L)'
;MELTELSSLELLRLCEGADCWHTRAVPGLGLHALRMADGPHGLRRQERAGDMLGMNASKRATCFPTAVLTACGWDEALLFEIGAALGREALAEGVGLILGPGANLKRGPLCGRNFEYFSEDPLLTGRLAAAFIRGVQSEGVGACLKHFACNNQEYKRFSSNSVLDSRTLRELYLRGFELAVREGRPAAVMCAYNAVNGEHC
;
A
#
# COMPACT_ATOMS: atom_id res chain seq x y z
N MET A 1 19.42 -5.65 21.36
CA MET A 1 19.50 -7.02 20.81
C MET A 1 19.53 -6.87 19.30
N GLU A 2 20.48 -7.50 18.65
CA GLU A 2 20.62 -7.48 17.20
C GLU A 2 19.84 -8.64 16.55
N LEU A 3 19.49 -8.52 15.26
CA LEU A 3 18.77 -9.59 14.54
C LEU A 3 19.53 -10.94 14.57
N THR A 4 20.85 -10.87 14.65
CA THR A 4 21.75 -12.04 14.74
C THR A 4 21.63 -12.80 16.06
N GLU A 5 21.04 -12.22 17.09
CA GLU A 5 20.85 -12.82 18.42
C GLU A 5 19.49 -13.56 18.52
N LEU A 6 18.65 -13.46 17.47
CA LEU A 6 17.34 -14.10 17.45
C LEU A 6 17.45 -15.58 17.07
N SER A 7 16.63 -16.39 17.71
CA SER A 7 16.40 -17.77 17.29
C SER A 7 15.73 -17.84 15.91
N SER A 8 15.90 -18.94 15.19
CA SER A 8 15.22 -19.17 13.90
C SER A 8 13.70 -19.05 14.02
N LEU A 9 13.10 -19.42 15.16
CA LEU A 9 11.67 -19.28 15.38
C LEU A 9 11.24 -17.81 15.51
N GLU A 10 12.03 -16.97 16.16
CA GLU A 10 11.75 -15.53 16.25
C GLU A 10 11.91 -14.85 14.91
N LEU A 11 12.91 -15.23 14.11
CA LEU A 11 13.07 -14.74 12.73
C LEU A 11 11.87 -15.12 11.85
N LEU A 12 11.39 -16.37 11.94
CA LEU A 12 10.18 -16.81 11.25
C LEU A 12 8.94 -15.99 11.67
N ARG A 13 8.81 -15.69 12.96
CA ARG A 13 7.69 -14.88 13.48
C ARG A 13 7.69 -13.45 12.93
N LEU A 14 8.84 -12.88 12.60
CA LEU A 14 8.91 -11.58 11.92
C LEU A 14 8.36 -11.62 10.49
N CYS A 15 8.35 -12.78 9.85
CA CYS A 15 7.83 -12.99 8.50
C CYS A 15 6.33 -13.34 8.47
N GLU A 16 5.69 -13.51 9.63
CA GLU A 16 4.29 -13.92 9.74
C GLU A 16 3.41 -12.80 10.31
N GLY A 17 2.14 -12.74 9.86
CA GLY A 17 1.10 -12.00 10.57
C GLY A 17 0.64 -12.72 11.85
N ALA A 18 0.15 -12.00 12.83
CA ALA A 18 -0.58 -12.57 13.95
C ALA A 18 -2.02 -12.95 13.55
N ASP A 19 -2.60 -12.12 12.69
CA ASP A 19 -3.90 -12.32 12.06
C ASP A 19 -3.95 -11.52 10.74
N CYS A 20 -5.14 -11.34 10.16
CA CYS A 20 -5.33 -10.60 8.90
C CYS A 20 -4.86 -9.14 8.95
N TRP A 21 -4.81 -8.55 10.15
CA TRP A 21 -4.61 -7.11 10.31
C TRP A 21 -3.48 -6.72 11.28
N HIS A 22 -2.81 -7.69 11.88
CA HIS A 22 -1.74 -7.39 12.84
C HIS A 22 -0.45 -8.13 12.49
N THR A 23 0.67 -7.44 12.64
CA THR A 23 1.99 -8.08 12.70
C THR A 23 2.13 -8.83 14.03
N ARG A 24 3.06 -9.80 14.10
CA ARG A 24 3.40 -10.41 15.38
C ARG A 24 4.23 -9.48 16.24
N ALA A 25 3.93 -9.46 17.53
CA ALA A 25 4.83 -8.88 18.51
C ALA A 25 6.06 -9.77 18.67
N VAL A 26 7.24 -9.16 18.82
CA VAL A 26 8.48 -9.82 19.18
C VAL A 26 9.06 -9.11 20.42
N PRO A 27 8.62 -9.50 21.63
CA PRO A 27 8.99 -8.83 22.88
C PRO A 27 10.49 -8.72 23.11
N GLY A 28 11.25 -9.73 22.68
CA GLY A 28 12.71 -9.73 22.76
C GLY A 28 13.39 -8.59 21.97
N LEU A 29 12.72 -8.07 20.93
CA LEU A 29 13.17 -6.89 20.17
C LEU A 29 12.48 -5.59 20.61
N GLY A 30 11.59 -5.63 21.60
CA GLY A 30 10.73 -4.49 21.94
C GLY A 30 9.69 -4.15 20.87
N LEU A 31 9.41 -5.06 19.93
CA LEU A 31 8.44 -4.85 18.87
C LEU A 31 7.04 -5.22 19.33
N HIS A 32 6.16 -4.24 19.33
CA HIS A 32 4.72 -4.44 19.56
C HIS A 32 4.02 -4.88 18.27
N ALA A 33 2.87 -5.54 18.41
CA ALA A 33 2.02 -5.84 17.27
C ALA A 33 1.55 -4.52 16.61
N LEU A 34 1.78 -4.38 15.32
CA LEU A 34 1.34 -3.25 14.54
C LEU A 34 0.01 -3.59 13.86
N ARG A 35 -1.01 -2.74 14.05
CA ARG A 35 -2.28 -2.87 13.35
C ARG A 35 -2.18 -2.23 11.96
N MET A 36 -2.62 -2.97 10.95
CA MET A 36 -2.77 -2.50 9.58
C MET A 36 -4.25 -2.29 9.24
N ALA A 37 -4.53 -1.40 8.29
CA ALA A 37 -5.88 -1.24 7.74
C ALA A 37 -5.83 -0.86 6.26
N ASP A 38 -6.83 -1.33 5.52
CA ASP A 38 -7.11 -0.84 4.18
C ASP A 38 -7.67 0.60 4.21
N GLY A 39 -7.79 1.18 3.03
CA GLY A 39 -8.54 2.42 2.82
C GLY A 39 -7.68 3.62 2.51
N PRO A 40 -6.96 3.65 1.36
CA PRO A 40 -6.24 4.84 0.91
C PRO A 40 -7.15 6.02 0.56
N HIS A 41 -8.47 5.80 0.47
CA HIS A 41 -9.49 6.83 0.20
C HIS A 41 -10.51 6.96 1.33
N GLY A 42 -10.17 6.46 2.51
CA GLY A 42 -10.99 6.45 3.72
C GLY A 42 -10.68 5.21 4.53
N LEU A 43 -10.32 5.43 5.79
CA LEU A 43 -9.88 4.36 6.68
C LEU A 43 -10.93 3.25 6.77
N ARG A 44 -10.52 2.02 6.47
CA ARG A 44 -11.35 0.84 6.57
C ARG A 44 -10.90 -0.07 7.69
N ARG A 45 -11.14 0.38 8.92
CA ARG A 45 -10.85 -0.40 10.13
C ARG A 45 -12.06 -1.25 10.48
N GLN A 46 -11.94 -2.57 10.35
CA GLN A 46 -13.00 -3.49 10.76
C GLN A 46 -13.17 -3.52 12.28
N GLU A 47 -14.42 -3.62 12.76
CA GLU A 47 -14.74 -3.58 14.20
C GLU A 47 -14.48 -4.90 14.90
N ARG A 48 -14.66 -6.02 14.21
CA ARG A 48 -14.51 -7.39 14.72
C ARG A 48 -13.25 -8.03 14.17
N ALA A 49 -13.02 -9.30 14.52
CA ALA A 49 -11.98 -10.11 13.89
C ALA A 49 -12.08 -9.98 12.36
N GLY A 50 -10.97 -9.66 11.74
CA GLY A 50 -10.93 -9.32 10.33
C GLY A 50 -11.41 -10.46 9.43
N ASP A 51 -12.09 -10.11 8.36
CA ASP A 51 -12.31 -11.01 7.25
C ASP A 51 -11.56 -10.50 6.01
N MET A 52 -11.07 -11.42 5.19
CA MET A 52 -10.34 -11.10 3.95
C MET A 52 -11.29 -10.63 2.84
N LEU A 53 -12.59 -10.79 2.99
CA LEU A 53 -13.62 -10.40 2.02
C LEU A 53 -14.15 -9.00 2.28
N GLY A 54 -13.90 -8.47 3.49
CA GLY A 54 -14.35 -7.14 3.88
C GLY A 54 -15.84 -7.00 4.05
N MET A 55 -16.51 -8.06 4.47
CA MET A 55 -17.96 -8.06 4.71
C MET A 55 -18.33 -7.56 6.12
N ASN A 56 -17.37 -7.58 7.05
CA ASN A 56 -17.58 -7.07 8.39
C ASN A 56 -17.74 -5.54 8.41
N ALA A 57 -18.57 -5.08 9.35
CA ALA A 57 -18.74 -3.65 9.60
C ALA A 57 -17.39 -2.98 9.93
N SER A 58 -17.21 -1.79 9.40
CA SER A 58 -16.03 -0.96 9.63
C SER A 58 -16.40 0.29 10.41
N LYS A 59 -15.44 0.86 11.12
CA LYS A 59 -15.60 2.17 11.77
C LYS A 59 -15.96 3.22 10.72
N ARG A 60 -16.78 4.19 11.12
CA ARG A 60 -17.06 5.36 10.28
C ARG A 60 -15.79 6.18 10.13
N ALA A 61 -15.51 6.59 8.91
CA ALA A 61 -14.35 7.39 8.55
C ALA A 61 -14.70 8.35 7.41
N THR A 62 -13.84 9.32 7.16
CA THR A 62 -13.99 10.24 6.04
C THR A 62 -13.89 9.48 4.72
N CYS A 63 -14.84 9.72 3.81
CA CYS A 63 -14.75 9.25 2.43
C CYS A 63 -14.02 10.29 1.59
N PHE A 64 -12.72 10.12 1.44
CA PHE A 64 -11.90 10.96 0.56
C PHE A 64 -12.16 10.63 -0.91
N PRO A 65 -11.91 11.57 -1.83
CA PRO A 65 -11.97 11.29 -3.26
C PRO A 65 -11.03 10.15 -3.66
N THR A 66 -11.44 9.37 -4.66
CA THR A 66 -10.60 8.26 -5.16
C THR A 66 -9.30 8.76 -5.77
N ALA A 67 -8.28 7.90 -5.88
CA ALA A 67 -6.98 8.27 -6.45
C ALA A 67 -7.11 8.81 -7.88
N VAL A 68 -7.98 8.22 -8.68
CA VAL A 68 -8.26 8.69 -10.05
C VAL A 68 -8.76 10.13 -10.08
N LEU A 69 -9.60 10.51 -9.11
CA LEU A 69 -10.15 11.87 -9.04
C LEU A 69 -9.11 12.86 -8.51
N THR A 70 -8.40 12.50 -7.43
CA THR A 70 -7.34 13.39 -6.89
C THR A 70 -6.20 13.60 -7.88
N ALA A 71 -5.88 12.59 -8.70
CA ALA A 71 -4.86 12.71 -9.75
C ALA A 71 -5.21 13.71 -10.84
N CYS A 72 -6.51 13.98 -11.09
CA CYS A 72 -6.93 15.00 -12.06
C CYS A 72 -6.52 16.42 -11.65
N GLY A 73 -6.28 16.65 -10.37
CA GLY A 73 -5.84 17.96 -9.86
C GLY A 73 -4.35 18.23 -10.07
N TRP A 74 -3.52 17.21 -10.29
CA TRP A 74 -2.06 17.29 -10.43
C TRP A 74 -1.38 18.03 -9.26
N ASP A 75 -1.99 17.97 -8.09
CA ASP A 75 -1.62 18.74 -6.91
C ASP A 75 -0.99 17.85 -5.82
N GLU A 76 0.33 17.92 -5.70
CA GLU A 76 1.09 17.19 -4.68
C GLU A 76 0.79 17.70 -3.26
N ALA A 77 0.54 19.01 -3.10
CA ALA A 77 0.25 19.59 -1.80
C ALA A 77 -1.10 19.07 -1.27
N LEU A 78 -2.11 19.00 -2.14
CA LEU A 78 -3.41 18.40 -1.79
C LEU A 78 -3.26 16.93 -1.41
N LEU A 79 -2.45 16.15 -2.14
CA LEU A 79 -2.22 14.74 -1.80
C LEU A 79 -1.51 14.58 -0.47
N PHE A 80 -0.58 15.48 -0.12
CA PHE A 80 0.04 15.50 1.20
C PHE A 80 -1.01 15.78 2.30
N GLU A 81 -1.87 16.78 2.12
CA GLU A 81 -2.92 17.13 3.09
C GLU A 81 -3.93 16.00 3.28
N ILE A 82 -4.37 15.34 2.20
CA ILE A 82 -5.24 14.16 2.27
C ILE A 82 -4.54 13.03 3.03
N GLY A 83 -3.27 12.77 2.73
CA GLY A 83 -2.48 11.77 3.44
C GLY A 83 -2.36 12.07 4.93
N ALA A 84 -2.08 13.31 5.31
CA ALA A 84 -2.01 13.74 6.71
C ALA A 84 -3.36 13.60 7.42
N ALA A 85 -4.47 13.99 6.76
CA ALA A 85 -5.81 13.84 7.33
C ALA A 85 -6.13 12.37 7.59
N LEU A 86 -5.85 11.49 6.62
CA LEU A 86 -6.02 10.03 6.78
C LEU A 86 -5.11 9.46 7.88
N GLY A 87 -3.87 9.94 7.98
CA GLY A 87 -2.93 9.55 9.03
C GLY A 87 -3.47 9.88 10.43
N ARG A 88 -4.05 11.05 10.62
CA ARG A 88 -4.69 11.44 11.90
C ARG A 88 -5.89 10.54 12.25
N GLU A 89 -6.74 10.21 11.28
CA GLU A 89 -7.84 9.27 11.50
C GLU A 89 -7.32 7.86 11.87
N ALA A 90 -6.29 7.40 11.17
CA ALA A 90 -5.66 6.11 11.43
C ALA A 90 -5.07 6.04 12.86
N LEU A 91 -4.36 7.09 13.27
CA LEU A 91 -3.79 7.19 14.61
C LEU A 91 -4.88 7.17 15.69
N ALA A 92 -5.98 7.91 15.49
CA ALA A 92 -7.12 7.94 16.41
C ALA A 92 -7.80 6.57 16.57
N GLU A 93 -7.76 5.72 15.52
CA GLU A 93 -8.30 4.36 15.51
C GLU A 93 -7.27 3.28 15.86
N GLY A 94 -6.08 3.66 16.31
CA GLY A 94 -5.02 2.73 16.70
C GLY A 94 -4.44 1.93 15.54
N VAL A 95 -4.47 2.47 14.32
CA VAL A 95 -3.87 1.88 13.12
C VAL A 95 -2.49 2.46 12.91
N GLY A 96 -1.48 1.61 12.85
CA GLY A 96 -0.08 2.02 12.68
C GLY A 96 0.43 1.93 11.25
N LEU A 97 -0.30 1.26 10.33
CA LEU A 97 0.07 1.15 8.92
C LEU A 97 -1.17 1.19 8.03
N ILE A 98 -1.21 2.14 7.09
CA ILE A 98 -2.21 2.20 6.03
C ILE A 98 -1.73 1.40 4.82
N LEU A 99 -2.58 0.49 4.30
CA LEU A 99 -2.32 -0.28 3.09
C LEU A 99 -2.64 0.57 1.85
N GLY A 100 -1.75 1.47 1.55
CA GLY A 100 -1.81 2.43 0.44
C GLY A 100 -0.62 3.39 0.45
N PRO A 101 -0.44 4.16 -0.63
CA PRO A 101 -1.30 4.27 -1.82
C PRO A 101 -1.06 3.15 -2.84
N GLY A 102 -2.01 2.99 -3.78
CA GLY A 102 -1.84 2.17 -4.97
C GLY A 102 -1.12 2.95 -6.08
N ALA A 103 -0.06 2.37 -6.66
CA ALA A 103 0.78 3.03 -7.67
C ALA A 103 0.91 2.26 -8.99
N ASN A 104 0.07 1.27 -9.25
CA ASN A 104 0.05 0.62 -10.54
C ASN A 104 -0.50 1.56 -11.63
N LEU A 105 0.00 1.41 -12.85
CA LEU A 105 -0.46 2.21 -13.97
C LEU A 105 -1.82 1.74 -14.49
N LYS A 106 -2.66 2.66 -14.95
CA LYS A 106 -3.90 2.37 -15.65
C LYS A 106 -3.61 2.01 -17.10
N ARG A 107 -3.82 0.75 -17.47
CA ARG A 107 -3.60 0.29 -18.85
C ARG A 107 -4.91 -0.09 -19.52
N GLY A 108 -5.64 -1.03 -18.93
CA GLY A 108 -6.96 -1.43 -19.41
C GLY A 108 -8.05 -0.69 -18.64
N PRO A 109 -9.08 -0.13 -19.33
CA PRO A 109 -10.17 0.58 -18.64
C PRO A 109 -11.03 -0.36 -17.79
N LEU A 110 -10.98 -1.67 -18.06
CA LEU A 110 -11.75 -2.69 -17.35
C LEU A 110 -11.05 -3.23 -16.08
N CYS A 111 -9.87 -2.74 -15.71
CA CYS A 111 -9.25 -3.16 -14.47
C CYS A 111 -10.08 -2.72 -13.27
N GLY A 112 -10.55 -3.67 -12.46
CA GLY A 112 -11.43 -3.42 -11.32
C GLY A 112 -10.82 -2.57 -10.20
N ARG A 113 -9.51 -2.34 -10.24
CA ARG A 113 -8.77 -1.53 -9.25
C ARG A 113 -8.34 -0.16 -9.77
N ASN A 114 -8.77 0.25 -10.95
CA ASN A 114 -8.44 1.56 -11.51
C ASN A 114 -8.84 2.75 -10.61
N PHE A 115 -9.86 2.59 -9.78
CA PHE A 115 -10.30 3.64 -8.86
C PHE A 115 -9.24 4.02 -7.83
N GLU A 116 -8.41 3.07 -7.40
CA GLU A 116 -7.37 3.27 -6.38
C GLU A 116 -5.98 3.58 -6.94
N TYR A 117 -5.81 3.60 -8.27
CA TYR A 117 -4.58 3.97 -8.95
C TYR A 117 -4.66 5.39 -9.53
N PHE A 118 -3.56 6.13 -9.49
CA PHE A 118 -3.56 7.55 -9.85
C PHE A 118 -3.70 7.79 -11.35
N SER A 119 -2.77 7.29 -12.17
CA SER A 119 -2.66 7.65 -13.57
C SER A 119 -2.13 6.51 -14.45
N GLU A 120 -2.20 6.68 -15.76
CA GLU A 120 -1.43 5.92 -16.73
C GLU A 120 0.02 6.43 -16.87
N ASP A 121 0.27 7.66 -16.43
CA ASP A 121 1.58 8.29 -16.45
C ASP A 121 2.40 7.91 -15.21
N PRO A 122 3.62 7.32 -15.37
CA PRO A 122 4.42 6.89 -14.24
C PRO A 122 5.01 8.05 -13.42
N LEU A 123 5.27 9.21 -14.04
CA LEU A 123 5.80 10.37 -13.34
C LEU A 123 4.72 10.95 -12.40
N LEU A 124 3.54 11.21 -12.94
CA LEU A 124 2.42 11.71 -12.16
C LEU A 124 2.06 10.74 -11.02
N THR A 125 1.95 9.44 -11.33
CA THR A 125 1.69 8.40 -10.33
C THR A 125 2.74 8.41 -9.22
N GLY A 126 4.01 8.46 -9.55
CA GLY A 126 5.09 8.43 -8.56
C GLY A 126 5.12 9.67 -7.67
N ARG A 127 4.94 10.86 -8.25
CA ARG A 127 4.93 12.13 -7.51
C ARG A 127 3.75 12.22 -6.54
N LEU A 128 2.55 11.90 -6.99
CA LEU A 128 1.35 11.92 -6.15
C LEU A 128 1.41 10.85 -5.06
N ALA A 129 1.88 9.64 -5.39
CA ALA A 129 2.09 8.60 -4.40
C ALA A 129 3.11 9.02 -3.33
N ALA A 130 4.23 9.64 -3.73
CA ALA A 130 5.24 10.12 -2.80
C ALA A 130 4.68 11.21 -1.86
N ALA A 131 3.89 12.14 -2.37
CA ALA A 131 3.25 13.19 -1.58
C ALA A 131 2.27 12.60 -0.56
N PHE A 132 1.41 11.68 -0.98
CA PHE A 132 0.49 10.96 -0.10
C PHE A 132 1.23 10.20 1.02
N ILE A 133 2.29 9.46 0.68
CA ILE A 133 3.12 8.72 1.64
C ILE A 133 3.68 9.66 2.70
N ARG A 134 4.29 10.78 2.27
CA ARG A 134 4.82 11.79 3.20
C ARG A 134 3.74 12.36 4.11
N GLY A 135 2.54 12.62 3.57
CA GLY A 135 1.40 13.09 4.35
C GLY A 135 0.98 12.10 5.44
N VAL A 136 0.75 10.84 5.09
CA VAL A 136 0.39 9.79 6.08
C VAL A 136 1.47 9.67 7.16
N GLN A 137 2.74 9.63 6.74
CA GLN A 137 3.86 9.39 7.65
C GLN A 137 4.22 10.62 8.50
N SER A 138 3.81 11.83 8.13
CA SER A 138 3.97 13.01 8.97
C SER A 138 3.18 12.94 10.28
N GLU A 139 2.16 12.11 10.33
CA GLU A 139 1.34 11.88 11.53
C GLU A 139 1.80 10.66 12.37
N GLY A 140 2.95 10.06 12.03
CA GLY A 140 3.48 8.90 12.76
C GLY A 140 2.85 7.56 12.38
N VAL A 141 2.06 7.49 11.32
CA VAL A 141 1.46 6.28 10.76
C VAL A 141 2.25 5.86 9.51
N GLY A 142 2.58 4.58 9.38
CA GLY A 142 3.26 4.06 8.19
C GLY A 142 2.35 4.01 6.97
N ALA A 143 2.93 4.18 5.78
CA ALA A 143 2.27 3.94 4.50
C ALA A 143 2.86 2.69 3.83
N CYS A 144 2.01 1.87 3.21
CA CYS A 144 2.40 0.67 2.47
C CYS A 144 2.10 0.85 0.99
N LEU A 145 3.13 1.17 0.21
CA LEU A 145 3.02 1.34 -1.24
C LEU A 145 2.64 0.03 -1.92
N LYS A 146 1.63 0.02 -2.80
CA LYS A 146 1.08 -1.20 -3.41
C LYS A 146 0.69 -1.02 -4.88
N HIS A 147 0.59 -2.06 -5.67
CA HIS A 147 1.01 -3.47 -5.50
C HIS A 147 2.23 -3.71 -6.39
N PHE A 148 3.35 -4.03 -5.85
CA PHE A 148 4.61 -4.17 -6.56
C PHE A 148 4.72 -5.59 -7.14
N ALA A 149 4.63 -5.79 -8.51
CA ALA A 149 4.41 -4.78 -9.53
C ALA A 149 3.48 -5.31 -10.63
N CYS A 150 3.12 -4.43 -11.57
CA CYS A 150 2.38 -4.79 -12.80
C CYS A 150 0.99 -5.39 -12.55
N ASN A 151 0.30 -5.01 -11.47
CA ASN A 151 -1.08 -5.42 -11.20
C ASN A 151 -2.06 -4.54 -12.01
N ASN A 152 -2.20 -4.82 -13.29
CA ASN A 152 -2.95 -4.00 -14.24
C ASN A 152 -4.29 -4.60 -14.66
N GLN A 153 -4.67 -5.74 -14.08
CA GLN A 153 -5.94 -6.41 -14.28
C GLN A 153 -6.23 -7.35 -13.09
N GLU A 154 -7.52 -7.70 -12.87
CA GLU A 154 -7.94 -8.51 -11.72
C GLU A 154 -8.42 -9.92 -12.11
N TYR A 155 -8.59 -10.20 -13.42
CA TYR A 155 -9.01 -11.52 -13.85
C TYR A 155 -7.93 -12.57 -13.52
N LYS A 156 -8.30 -13.55 -12.71
CA LYS A 156 -7.39 -14.60 -12.23
C LYS A 156 -6.08 -14.05 -11.63
N ARG A 157 -6.16 -12.97 -10.84
CA ARG A 157 -4.99 -12.22 -10.32
C ARG A 157 -3.95 -13.07 -9.58
N PHE A 158 -4.36 -14.22 -9.01
CA PHE A 158 -3.45 -15.16 -8.31
C PHE A 158 -2.66 -16.07 -9.25
N SER A 159 -3.01 -16.11 -10.53
CA SER A 159 -2.37 -16.97 -11.54
C SER A 159 -2.06 -16.24 -12.85
N SER A 160 -2.32 -14.94 -12.90
CA SER A 160 -1.98 -14.12 -14.07
C SER A 160 -0.50 -13.83 -14.15
N ASN A 161 0.01 -13.65 -15.37
CA ASN A 161 1.39 -13.32 -15.64
C ASN A 161 1.45 -12.09 -16.55
N SER A 162 2.06 -11.02 -16.10
CA SER A 162 2.30 -9.81 -16.89
C SER A 162 3.57 -10.01 -17.70
N VAL A 163 3.43 -10.07 -19.03
CA VAL A 163 4.57 -10.30 -19.94
C VAL A 163 4.95 -9.00 -20.62
N LEU A 164 6.20 -8.56 -20.46
CA LEU A 164 6.70 -7.31 -21.02
C LEU A 164 8.24 -7.32 -21.11
N ASP A 165 8.79 -6.51 -22.00
CA ASP A 165 10.23 -6.36 -22.12
C ASP A 165 10.84 -5.53 -20.96
N SER A 166 12.16 -5.64 -20.80
CA SER A 166 12.88 -5.00 -19.68
C SER A 166 12.84 -3.47 -19.73
N ARG A 167 12.78 -2.86 -20.92
CA ARG A 167 12.71 -1.41 -21.07
C ARG A 167 11.35 -0.90 -20.62
N THR A 168 10.27 -1.49 -21.12
CA THR A 168 8.90 -1.17 -20.73
C THR A 168 8.70 -1.35 -19.23
N LEU A 169 9.21 -2.45 -18.66
CA LEU A 169 9.15 -2.70 -17.21
C LEU A 169 9.79 -1.55 -16.43
N ARG A 170 11.00 -1.13 -16.78
CA ARG A 170 11.77 -0.12 -16.03
C ARG A 170 11.28 1.30 -16.26
N GLU A 171 11.00 1.67 -17.51
CA GLU A 171 10.66 3.06 -17.87
C GLU A 171 9.20 3.41 -17.54
N LEU A 172 8.29 2.43 -17.54
CA LEU A 172 6.88 2.65 -17.25
C LEU A 172 6.48 2.05 -15.91
N TYR A 173 6.47 0.73 -15.78
CA TYR A 173 5.80 0.07 -14.65
C TYR A 173 6.53 0.21 -13.31
N LEU A 174 7.86 0.23 -13.31
CA LEU A 174 8.65 0.43 -12.09
C LEU A 174 8.95 1.89 -11.78
N ARG A 175 8.87 2.79 -12.78
CA ARG A 175 9.26 4.20 -12.60
C ARG A 175 8.42 4.92 -11.54
N GLY A 176 7.11 4.70 -11.51
CA GLY A 176 6.23 5.26 -10.48
C GLY A 176 6.58 4.76 -9.08
N PHE A 177 6.88 3.48 -8.93
CA PHE A 177 7.34 2.89 -7.68
C PHE A 177 8.71 3.43 -7.25
N GLU A 178 9.66 3.56 -8.18
CA GLU A 178 10.97 4.15 -7.89
C GLU A 178 10.85 5.55 -7.29
N LEU A 179 10.05 6.41 -7.92
CA LEU A 179 9.82 7.77 -7.43
C LEU A 179 9.14 7.77 -6.06
N ALA A 180 8.08 6.97 -5.90
CA ALA A 180 7.37 6.86 -4.64
C ALA A 180 8.26 6.38 -3.49
N VAL A 181 9.17 5.42 -3.76
CA VAL A 181 10.13 4.92 -2.76
C VAL A 181 11.19 5.95 -2.44
N ARG A 182 11.81 6.57 -3.45
CA ARG A 182 12.91 7.52 -3.24
C ARG A 182 12.46 8.82 -2.57
N GLU A 183 11.30 9.34 -2.96
CA GLU A 183 10.79 10.64 -2.51
C GLU A 183 9.80 10.52 -1.35
N GLY A 184 9.01 9.45 -1.30
CA GLY A 184 8.01 9.19 -0.26
C GLY A 184 8.56 8.39 0.92
N ARG A 185 9.51 7.48 0.68
CA ARG A 185 10.10 6.59 1.70
C ARG A 185 9.04 5.81 2.49
N PRO A 186 8.20 5.01 1.82
CA PRO A 186 7.14 4.26 2.49
C PRO A 186 7.71 3.30 3.53
N ALA A 187 6.97 3.10 4.63
CA ALA A 187 7.35 2.17 5.70
C ALA A 187 7.32 0.71 5.23
N ALA A 188 6.49 0.39 4.24
CA ALA A 188 6.37 -0.94 3.65
C ALA A 188 6.03 -0.89 2.16
N VAL A 189 6.25 -2.01 1.48
CA VAL A 189 5.81 -2.25 0.10
C VAL A 189 5.05 -3.57 0.05
N MET A 190 3.90 -3.59 -0.59
CA MET A 190 3.09 -4.79 -0.77
C MET A 190 3.33 -5.38 -2.16
N CYS A 191 3.75 -6.64 -2.21
CA CYS A 191 3.89 -7.39 -3.45
C CYS A 191 2.53 -7.58 -4.14
N ALA A 192 2.54 -7.63 -5.48
CA ALA A 192 1.38 -8.03 -6.27
C ALA A 192 1.19 -9.55 -6.23
N TYR A 193 -0.02 -10.00 -6.49
CA TYR A 193 -0.30 -11.44 -6.58
C TYR A 193 0.10 -12.07 -7.93
N ASN A 194 0.11 -11.25 -8.98
CA ASN A 194 0.46 -11.72 -10.32
C ASN A 194 1.95 -12.02 -10.43
N ALA A 195 2.30 -12.86 -11.39
CA ALA A 195 3.68 -13.01 -11.83
C ALA A 195 4.07 -11.89 -12.83
N VAL A 196 5.35 -11.64 -12.97
CA VAL A 196 5.95 -10.79 -14.00
C VAL A 196 6.98 -11.62 -14.75
N ASN A 197 6.80 -11.79 -16.08
CA ASN A 197 7.66 -12.59 -16.93
C ASN A 197 7.91 -14.02 -16.39
N GLY A 198 6.90 -14.60 -15.73
CA GLY A 198 6.94 -15.95 -15.20
C GLY A 198 7.45 -16.08 -13.76
N GLU A 199 7.92 -15.00 -13.13
CA GLU A 199 8.36 -14.98 -11.73
C GLU A 199 7.30 -14.29 -10.85
N HIS A 200 7.02 -14.86 -9.67
CA HIS A 200 6.13 -14.23 -8.70
C HIS A 200 6.77 -12.97 -8.08
N CYS A 201 5.93 -11.98 -7.82
CA CYS A 201 6.37 -10.73 -7.19
C CYS A 201 6.82 -10.90 -5.73
#